data_292e8f572e307dcbf3d29bf6e5ee6cf7
#
_entry.id   292e8f572e307dcbf3d29bf6e5ee6cf7
#
_cell.length_a   1.000
_cell.length_b   1.000
_cell.length_c   1.000
_cell.angle_alpha   90.00
_cell.angle_beta   90.00
_cell.angle_gamma   90.00
#
_symmetry.space_group_name_H-M   'P 1'
#
loop_
_entity.id
_entity.type
_entity.pdbx_description
1 polymer ?
#
loop_
_entity_poly.entity_id
_entity_poly.type
_entity_poly.pdbx_seq_one_letter_code
_entity_poly.pdbx_strand_id
1 'polypeptide(L)'
;MGCQTSDSTGTEKNDQRPEQNKVLVVVGPSGVGKDTLMQRVFDKHPDIFKKGVTHTSRKMRKGEKEGYNYYYVTEEEFLKLKDQDKFVEFNYYNKNYYGLSKMELESQSKGDKILYVIIDINGAKNVNKAKIPANFVAILPPNEETLNERLKGRGTESEEVIKGRLETAKTELNEIQKCEFFNHKVYNDDLDKAVLDMEQFLKEVYPNKF
;
A
#
# COMPACT_ATOMS: atom_id res chain seq x y z
N MET A 1 -55.31 43.98 4.55
CA MET A 1 -53.94 44.05 4.04
C MET A 1 -53.13 42.97 4.78
N GLY A 2 -52.97 41.81 4.16
CA GLY A 2 -52.27 40.70 4.72
C GLY A 2 -50.93 40.57 4.01
N CYS A 3 -49.86 40.63 4.78
CA CYS A 3 -48.49 40.40 4.29
C CYS A 3 -48.17 38.91 4.43
N GLN A 4 -48.03 38.21 3.30
CA GLN A 4 -47.53 36.82 3.28
C GLN A 4 -46.03 36.88 3.22
N THR A 5 -45.37 36.37 4.26
CA THR A 5 -43.93 36.07 4.28
C THR A 5 -43.72 34.67 3.71
N SER A 6 -43.10 34.61 2.57
CA SER A 6 -42.66 33.36 1.94
C SER A 6 -41.40 32.83 2.64
N ASP A 7 -41.56 31.77 3.41
CA ASP A 7 -40.43 30.96 3.92
C ASP A 7 -39.83 30.16 2.77
N SER A 8 -38.63 30.53 2.37
CA SER A 8 -37.78 29.74 1.47
C SER A 8 -36.94 28.77 2.31
N THR A 9 -37.50 27.61 2.61
CA THR A 9 -36.70 26.48 3.11
C THR A 9 -35.79 25.95 1.99
N GLY A 10 -34.57 26.45 1.98
CA GLY A 10 -33.50 25.84 1.18
C GLY A 10 -33.21 24.45 1.71
N THR A 11 -33.65 23.43 0.97
CA THR A 11 -33.22 22.06 1.17
C THR A 11 -31.76 21.97 0.79
N GLU A 12 -30.86 22.00 1.79
CA GLU A 12 -29.48 21.56 1.63
C GLU A 12 -29.54 20.11 1.16
N LYS A 13 -29.21 19.88 -0.10
CA LYS A 13 -28.96 18.54 -0.63
C LYS A 13 -27.75 18.01 0.11
N ASN A 14 -28.01 17.15 1.08
CA ASN A 14 -26.97 16.35 1.74
C ASN A 14 -26.28 15.48 0.65
N ASP A 15 -25.15 15.95 0.12
CA ASP A 15 -24.33 15.27 -0.87
C ASP A 15 -23.63 14.09 -0.15
N GLN A 16 -24.39 13.02 0.09
CA GLN A 16 -23.88 11.76 0.64
C GLN A 16 -23.09 11.04 -0.45
N ARG A 17 -21.97 11.64 -0.89
CA ARG A 17 -20.96 10.86 -1.57
C ARG A 17 -20.39 9.85 -0.58
N PRO A 18 -20.21 8.58 -0.97
CA PRO A 18 -19.63 7.57 -0.08
C PRO A 18 -18.28 8.09 0.43
N GLU A 19 -18.07 7.96 1.74
CA GLU A 19 -16.82 8.38 2.39
C GLU A 19 -15.64 7.74 1.64
N GLN A 20 -14.76 8.57 1.09
CA GLN A 20 -13.64 8.07 0.29
C GLN A 20 -12.70 7.23 1.15
N ASN A 21 -12.32 6.06 0.65
CA ASN A 21 -11.32 5.21 1.32
C ASN A 21 -10.04 6.01 1.52
N LYS A 22 -9.64 6.21 2.77
CA LYS A 22 -8.41 6.97 3.12
C LYS A 22 -7.15 6.10 3.16
N VAL A 23 -7.28 4.82 2.85
CA VAL A 23 -6.16 3.86 2.82
C VAL A 23 -5.94 3.38 1.38
N LEU A 24 -4.70 3.44 0.94
CA LEU A 24 -4.22 2.89 -0.33
C LEU A 24 -3.25 1.73 -0.03
N VAL A 25 -3.66 0.53 -0.38
CA VAL A 25 -2.85 -0.68 -0.24
C VAL A 25 -2.13 -0.96 -1.55
N VAL A 26 -0.80 -0.96 -1.54
CA VAL A 26 0.05 -1.19 -2.70
C VAL A 26 0.73 -2.55 -2.57
N VAL A 27 0.52 -3.40 -3.57
CA VAL A 27 1.02 -4.78 -3.60
C VAL A 27 1.86 -4.99 -4.86
N GLY A 28 2.68 -6.01 -4.87
CA GLY A 28 3.43 -6.46 -6.04
C GLY A 28 4.65 -7.29 -5.63
N PRO A 29 5.22 -8.07 -6.54
CA PRO A 29 6.31 -8.96 -6.21
C PRO A 29 7.58 -8.21 -5.79
N SER A 30 8.44 -8.91 -5.07
CA SER A 30 9.75 -8.39 -4.71
C SER A 30 10.55 -8.02 -5.96
N GLY A 31 11.16 -6.82 -5.96
CA GLY A 31 11.95 -6.34 -7.11
C GLY A 31 11.16 -5.59 -8.19
N VAL A 32 9.83 -5.55 -8.14
CA VAL A 32 9.02 -4.86 -9.15
C VAL A 32 9.12 -3.33 -9.13
N GLY A 33 9.68 -2.72 -8.06
CA GLY A 33 9.88 -1.27 -7.98
C GLY A 33 8.79 -0.50 -7.24
N LYS A 34 8.01 -1.15 -6.36
CA LYS A 34 6.93 -0.50 -5.57
C LYS A 34 7.40 0.75 -4.83
N ASP A 35 8.48 0.63 -4.06
CA ASP A 35 8.99 1.77 -3.26
C ASP A 35 9.42 2.93 -4.15
N THR A 36 10.09 2.65 -5.28
CA THR A 36 10.56 3.67 -6.22
C THR A 36 9.39 4.40 -6.88
N LEU A 37 8.37 3.65 -7.33
CA LEU A 37 7.19 4.23 -7.95
C LEU A 37 6.42 5.09 -6.95
N MET A 38 6.13 4.54 -5.76
CA MET A 38 5.38 5.27 -4.74
C MET A 38 6.14 6.47 -4.21
N GLN A 39 7.47 6.41 -4.11
CA GLN A 39 8.28 7.57 -3.74
C GLN A 39 8.14 8.69 -4.77
N ARG A 40 8.18 8.37 -6.08
CA ARG A 40 7.96 9.35 -7.15
C ARG A 40 6.57 10.01 -7.07
N VAL A 41 5.53 9.22 -6.81
CA VAL A 41 4.17 9.75 -6.62
C VAL A 41 4.10 10.62 -5.37
N PHE A 42 4.71 10.17 -4.25
CA PHE A 42 4.73 10.92 -3.00
C PHE A 42 5.46 12.27 -3.14
N ASP A 43 6.62 12.29 -3.83
CA ASP A 43 7.42 13.50 -4.03
C ASP A 43 6.67 14.56 -4.86
N LYS A 44 5.78 14.13 -5.77
CA LYS A 44 4.90 15.03 -6.52
C LYS A 44 3.70 15.55 -5.71
N HIS A 45 3.21 14.75 -4.76
CA HIS A 45 1.98 15.02 -4.03
C HIS A 45 2.16 14.86 -2.51
N PRO A 46 3.14 15.53 -1.88
CA PRO A 46 3.50 15.33 -0.47
C PRO A 46 2.40 15.76 0.50
N ASP A 47 1.50 16.64 0.06
CA ASP A 47 0.36 17.12 0.87
C ASP A 47 -0.84 16.18 0.83
N ILE A 48 -0.92 15.29 -0.18
CA ILE A 48 -2.03 14.35 -0.37
C ILE A 48 -1.78 13.04 0.37
N PHE A 49 -0.53 12.56 0.39
CA PHE A 49 -0.20 11.23 0.88
C PHE A 49 0.60 11.24 2.17
N LYS A 50 0.40 10.20 2.97
CA LYS A 50 1.24 9.83 4.11
C LYS A 50 1.68 8.38 3.93
N LYS A 51 2.99 8.12 4.03
CA LYS A 51 3.52 6.76 4.04
C LYS A 51 3.17 6.09 5.35
N GLY A 52 2.52 4.94 5.28
CA GLY A 52 2.31 4.07 6.42
C GLY A 52 3.55 3.23 6.70
N VAL A 53 3.92 3.14 7.97
CA VAL A 53 5.09 2.40 8.42
C VAL A 53 4.65 1.09 9.04
N THR A 54 5.06 -0.03 8.44
CA THR A 54 4.78 -1.37 8.96
C THR A 54 5.91 -1.86 9.88
N HIS A 55 5.59 -2.82 10.74
CA HIS A 55 6.58 -3.49 11.60
C HIS A 55 7.25 -4.64 10.86
N THR A 56 8.51 -4.91 11.19
CA THR A 56 9.19 -6.12 10.71
C THR A 56 10.22 -6.63 11.71
N SER A 57 10.36 -7.97 11.79
CA SER A 57 11.45 -8.62 12.52
C SER A 57 12.75 -8.76 11.69
N ARG A 58 12.72 -8.33 10.42
CA ARG A 58 13.88 -8.32 9.56
C ARG A 58 14.90 -7.27 10.02
N LYS A 59 16.17 -7.61 9.98
CA LYS A 59 17.23 -6.64 10.21
C LYS A 59 17.19 -5.51 9.18
N MET A 60 17.45 -4.29 9.65
CA MET A 60 17.53 -3.10 8.82
C MET A 60 18.65 -3.24 7.77
N ARG A 61 18.40 -2.85 6.53
CA ARG A 61 19.38 -2.83 5.44
C ARG A 61 20.12 -1.51 5.40
N LYS A 62 21.29 -1.51 4.72
CA LYS A 62 22.05 -0.28 4.48
C LYS A 62 21.17 0.74 3.73
N GLY A 63 21.06 1.95 4.26
CA GLY A 63 20.27 3.04 3.68
C GLY A 63 18.81 3.10 4.12
N GLU A 64 18.31 2.09 4.83
CA GLU A 64 16.99 2.14 5.47
C GLU A 64 17.05 2.96 6.77
N LYS A 65 15.89 3.48 7.20
CA LYS A 65 15.76 4.29 8.44
C LYS A 65 14.61 3.76 9.29
N GLU A 66 14.87 3.65 10.61
CA GLU A 66 13.87 3.35 11.63
C GLU A 66 12.71 4.36 11.57
N GLY A 67 11.47 3.86 11.70
CA GLY A 67 10.27 4.68 11.69
C GLY A 67 9.94 5.36 10.35
N TYR A 68 10.70 5.07 9.30
CA TYR A 68 10.44 5.55 7.94
C TYR A 68 10.22 4.41 6.94
N ASN A 69 11.13 3.43 6.91
CA ASN A 69 10.97 2.25 6.06
C ASN A 69 10.12 1.20 6.77
N TYR A 70 10.49 0.90 8.02
CA TYR A 70 9.80 -0.01 8.92
C TYR A 70 10.00 0.45 10.38
N TYR A 71 9.15 -0.05 11.28
CA TYR A 71 9.46 -0.21 12.70
C TYR A 71 10.18 -1.56 12.85
N TYR A 72 11.51 -1.52 13.07
CA TYR A 72 12.32 -2.72 13.18
C TYR A 72 12.29 -3.20 14.63
N VAL A 73 11.74 -4.39 14.83
CA VAL A 73 11.60 -5.02 16.15
C VAL A 73 12.25 -6.39 16.15
N THR A 74 12.57 -6.94 17.31
CA THR A 74 12.96 -8.33 17.42
C THR A 74 11.78 -9.26 17.12
N GLU A 75 12.04 -10.53 16.82
CA GLU A 75 10.97 -11.52 16.65
C GLU A 75 10.12 -11.65 17.92
N GLU A 76 10.77 -11.65 19.10
CA GLU A 76 10.11 -11.71 20.40
C GLU A 76 9.15 -10.51 20.61
N GLU A 77 9.64 -9.29 20.32
CA GLU A 77 8.81 -8.07 20.39
C GLU A 77 7.65 -8.11 19.41
N PHE A 78 7.88 -8.61 18.19
CA PHE A 78 6.81 -8.74 17.21
C PHE A 78 5.71 -9.69 17.70
N LEU A 79 6.10 -10.87 18.21
CA LEU A 79 5.16 -11.87 18.74
C LEU A 79 4.41 -11.31 19.96
N LYS A 80 5.06 -10.58 20.83
CA LYS A 80 4.42 -9.89 21.96
C LYS A 80 3.36 -8.88 21.48
N LEU A 81 3.67 -8.07 20.46
CA LEU A 81 2.70 -7.13 19.86
C LEU A 81 1.53 -7.86 19.22
N LYS A 82 1.79 -8.99 18.57
CA LYS A 82 0.75 -9.87 17.99
C LYS A 82 -0.17 -10.42 19.05
N ASP A 83 0.39 -10.96 20.15
CA ASP A 83 -0.40 -11.53 21.25
C ASP A 83 -1.23 -10.47 22.00
N GLN A 84 -0.79 -9.21 21.96
CA GLN A 84 -1.53 -8.05 22.44
C GLN A 84 -2.56 -7.50 21.44
N ASP A 85 -2.81 -8.21 20.32
CA ASP A 85 -3.75 -7.79 19.26
C ASP A 85 -3.46 -6.38 18.70
N LYS A 86 -2.17 -6.01 18.57
CA LYS A 86 -1.75 -4.68 18.09
C LYS A 86 -1.74 -4.56 16.58
N PHE A 87 -1.82 -5.66 15.84
CA PHE A 87 -1.82 -5.66 14.38
C PHE A 87 -3.23 -5.75 13.80
N VAL A 88 -3.43 -5.06 12.69
CA VAL A 88 -4.58 -5.20 11.81
C VAL A 88 -4.43 -6.44 10.95
N GLU A 89 -3.23 -6.60 10.44
CA GLU A 89 -2.78 -7.78 9.72
C GLU A 89 -1.31 -8.04 10.03
N PHE A 90 -0.92 -9.28 9.92
CA PHE A 90 0.49 -9.69 9.97
C PHE A 90 0.70 -10.94 9.15
N ASN A 91 1.93 -11.12 8.68
CA ASN A 91 2.33 -12.27 7.89
C ASN A 91 3.78 -12.68 8.21
N TYR A 92 4.07 -13.96 8.04
CA TYR A 92 5.43 -14.49 8.08
C TYR A 92 5.89 -14.75 6.64
N TYR A 93 6.86 -13.95 6.20
CA TYR A 93 7.34 -13.96 4.83
C TYR A 93 8.86 -13.91 4.79
N ASN A 94 9.47 -14.79 4.00
CA ASN A 94 10.92 -14.87 3.83
C ASN A 94 11.68 -14.85 5.17
N LYS A 95 11.26 -15.74 6.08
CA LYS A 95 11.86 -15.95 7.42
C LYS A 95 11.77 -14.72 8.36
N ASN A 96 10.87 -13.79 8.11
CA ASN A 96 10.66 -12.63 8.94
C ASN A 96 9.16 -12.34 9.08
N TYR A 97 8.80 -11.70 10.18
CA TYR A 97 7.45 -11.17 10.37
C TYR A 97 7.34 -9.77 9.78
N TYR A 98 6.16 -9.49 9.24
CA TYR A 98 5.72 -8.17 8.78
C TYR A 98 4.32 -7.93 9.28
N GLY A 99 3.96 -6.70 9.63
CA GLY A 99 2.61 -6.40 10.11
C GLY A 99 2.27 -4.93 10.09
N LEU A 100 1.02 -4.64 9.74
CA LEU A 100 0.42 -3.31 9.81
C LEU A 100 -0.26 -3.14 11.17
N SER A 101 0.21 -2.20 11.98
CA SER A 101 -0.35 -1.97 13.30
C SER A 101 -1.68 -1.20 13.26
N LYS A 102 -2.55 -1.45 14.24
CA LYS A 102 -3.79 -0.68 14.46
C LYS A 102 -3.46 0.80 14.69
N MET A 103 -2.39 1.09 15.42
CA MET A 103 -1.90 2.46 15.65
C MET A 103 -1.62 3.22 14.35
N GLU A 104 -1.02 2.56 13.35
CA GLU A 104 -0.72 3.20 12.07
C GLU A 104 -2.00 3.54 11.30
N LEU A 105 -2.99 2.66 11.30
CA LEU A 105 -4.31 2.95 10.71
C LEU A 105 -5.07 4.03 11.49
N GLU A 106 -5.05 3.99 12.81
CA GLU A 106 -5.72 4.99 13.66
C GLU A 106 -5.11 6.38 13.47
N SER A 107 -3.81 6.46 13.17
CA SER A 107 -3.16 7.74 12.84
C SER A 107 -3.78 8.42 11.63
N GLN A 108 -4.44 7.65 10.77
CA GLN A 108 -5.14 8.12 9.58
C GLN A 108 -6.45 8.85 9.90
N SER A 109 -7.19 8.38 10.91
CA SER A 109 -8.48 8.98 11.29
C SER A 109 -8.34 10.45 11.74
N LYS A 110 -7.14 10.87 12.14
CA LYS A 110 -6.82 12.21 12.65
C LYS A 110 -6.30 13.17 11.57
N GLY A 111 -6.13 12.70 10.33
CA GLY A 111 -5.54 13.48 9.24
C GLY A 111 -6.37 13.47 7.96
N ASP A 112 -6.08 14.44 7.07
CA ASP A 112 -6.75 14.55 5.77
C ASP A 112 -5.97 13.88 4.63
N LYS A 113 -4.76 13.37 4.91
CA LYS A 113 -3.92 12.70 3.92
C LYS A 113 -4.34 11.24 3.73
N ILE A 114 -4.12 10.72 2.54
CA ILE A 114 -4.30 9.31 2.21
C ILE A 114 -3.11 8.53 2.76
N LEU A 115 -3.38 7.53 3.59
CA LEU A 115 -2.36 6.60 4.08
C LEU A 115 -2.06 5.56 3.01
N TYR A 116 -0.86 5.54 2.43
CA TYR A 116 -0.47 4.41 1.60
C TYR A 116 0.45 3.45 2.35
N VAL A 117 0.16 2.17 2.20
CA VAL A 117 0.96 1.08 2.77
C VAL A 117 1.43 0.14 1.67
N ILE A 118 2.70 -0.28 1.74
CA ILE A 118 3.28 -1.27 0.84
C ILE A 118 3.40 -2.57 1.61
N ILE A 119 2.58 -3.55 1.25
CA ILE A 119 2.52 -4.87 1.89
C ILE A 119 2.56 -5.98 0.84
N ASP A 120 2.76 -7.22 1.27
CA ASP A 120 2.69 -8.38 0.38
C ASP A 120 1.24 -8.79 0.09
N ILE A 121 1.06 -9.78 -0.81
CA ILE A 121 -0.27 -10.22 -1.23
C ILE A 121 -1.06 -10.84 -0.07
N ASN A 122 -0.41 -11.50 0.87
CA ASN A 122 -1.10 -12.12 2.02
C ASN A 122 -1.58 -11.05 2.99
N GLY A 123 -0.74 -10.01 3.24
CA GLY A 123 -1.15 -8.84 4.00
C GLY A 123 -2.35 -8.15 3.39
N ALA A 124 -2.36 -7.95 2.06
CA ALA A 124 -3.49 -7.34 1.36
C ALA A 124 -4.77 -8.19 1.47
N LYS A 125 -4.67 -9.52 1.34
CA LYS A 125 -5.81 -10.43 1.57
C LYS A 125 -6.34 -10.30 2.99
N ASN A 126 -5.47 -10.15 3.99
CA ASN A 126 -5.88 -9.98 5.39
C ASN A 126 -6.58 -8.63 5.60
N VAL A 127 -6.07 -7.52 5.04
CA VAL A 127 -6.73 -6.21 5.06
C VAL A 127 -8.12 -6.27 4.42
N ASN A 128 -8.23 -6.91 3.24
CA ASN A 128 -9.51 -7.09 2.55
C ASN A 128 -10.49 -7.95 3.36
N LYS A 129 -10.01 -9.05 3.93
CA LYS A 129 -10.82 -9.95 4.79
C LYS A 129 -11.31 -9.24 6.06
N ALA A 130 -10.50 -8.36 6.63
CA ALA A 130 -10.87 -7.52 7.77
C ALA A 130 -11.87 -6.41 7.42
N LYS A 131 -12.26 -6.29 6.14
CA LYS A 131 -13.20 -5.28 5.60
C LYS A 131 -12.78 -3.85 5.91
N ILE A 132 -11.47 -3.58 5.94
CA ILE A 132 -10.94 -2.24 6.11
C ILE A 132 -11.22 -1.46 4.82
N PRO A 133 -11.85 -0.27 4.89
CA PRO A 133 -12.09 0.56 3.73
C PRO A 133 -10.77 1.01 3.10
N ALA A 134 -10.38 0.40 1.99
CA ALA A 134 -9.12 0.66 1.30
C ALA A 134 -9.28 0.52 -0.22
N ASN A 135 -8.47 1.26 -0.97
CA ASN A 135 -8.23 1.02 -2.38
C ASN A 135 -6.99 0.13 -2.53
N PHE A 136 -7.06 -0.86 -3.40
CA PHE A 136 -5.99 -1.84 -3.60
C PHE A 136 -5.40 -1.70 -5.00
N VAL A 137 -4.08 -1.53 -5.08
CA VAL A 137 -3.35 -1.43 -6.36
C VAL A 137 -2.27 -2.49 -6.42
N ALA A 138 -2.22 -3.21 -7.53
CA ALA A 138 -1.14 -4.14 -7.82
C ALA A 138 -0.13 -3.52 -8.79
N ILE A 139 1.15 -3.48 -8.40
CA ILE A 139 2.26 -3.12 -9.29
C ILE A 139 2.87 -4.40 -9.84
N LEU A 140 2.84 -4.54 -11.16
CA LEU A 140 3.23 -5.73 -11.88
C LEU A 140 4.47 -5.46 -12.76
N PRO A 141 5.35 -6.43 -12.97
CA PRO A 141 6.37 -6.34 -14.01
C PRO A 141 5.73 -6.51 -15.39
N PRO A 142 6.37 -6.03 -16.49
CA PRO A 142 5.89 -6.29 -17.84
C PRO A 142 5.97 -7.78 -18.20
N ASN A 143 7.00 -8.47 -17.69
CA ASN A 143 7.22 -9.90 -17.86
C ASN A 143 8.15 -10.44 -16.74
N GLU A 144 8.35 -11.76 -16.70
CA GLU A 144 9.21 -12.41 -15.71
C GLU A 144 10.69 -12.13 -15.96
N GLU A 145 11.13 -11.95 -17.19
CA GLU A 145 12.50 -11.67 -17.58
C GLU A 145 12.99 -10.35 -16.97
N THR A 146 12.21 -9.29 -17.13
CA THR A 146 12.49 -7.97 -16.53
C THR A 146 12.59 -8.05 -15.01
N LEU A 147 11.72 -8.82 -14.37
CA LEU A 147 11.78 -9.01 -12.92
C LEU A 147 13.07 -9.72 -12.49
N ASN A 148 13.49 -10.75 -13.24
CA ASN A 148 14.73 -11.48 -13.02
C ASN A 148 15.95 -10.56 -13.14
N GLU A 149 16.01 -9.75 -14.19
CA GLU A 149 17.08 -8.77 -14.40
C GLU A 149 17.18 -7.76 -13.25
N ARG A 150 16.04 -7.23 -12.80
CA ARG A 150 15.97 -6.29 -11.68
C ARG A 150 16.41 -6.91 -10.36
N LEU A 151 16.12 -8.17 -10.13
CA LEU A 151 16.58 -8.90 -8.94
C LEU A 151 18.09 -9.18 -8.98
N LYS A 152 18.64 -9.54 -10.14
CA LYS A 152 20.08 -9.75 -10.35
C LYS A 152 20.87 -8.44 -10.26
N GLY A 153 20.35 -7.37 -10.80
CA GLY A 153 21.01 -6.06 -10.86
C GLY A 153 21.30 -5.41 -9.51
N ARG A 154 20.74 -5.92 -8.39
CA ARG A 154 21.08 -5.44 -7.04
C ARG A 154 22.48 -5.83 -6.56
N GLY A 155 23.10 -6.86 -7.16
CA GLY A 155 24.52 -7.20 -6.97
C GLY A 155 24.95 -7.66 -5.56
N THR A 156 24.01 -7.79 -4.61
CA THR A 156 24.28 -8.02 -3.19
C THR A 156 23.89 -9.42 -2.70
N GLU A 157 23.35 -10.26 -3.58
CA GLU A 157 22.77 -11.56 -3.20
C GLU A 157 23.36 -12.69 -4.01
N SER A 158 23.46 -13.90 -3.41
CA SER A 158 23.91 -15.10 -4.12
C SER A 158 22.86 -15.58 -5.13
N GLU A 159 23.28 -16.36 -6.13
CA GLU A 159 22.39 -16.94 -7.16
C GLU A 159 21.25 -17.77 -6.55
N GLU A 160 21.52 -18.52 -5.47
CA GLU A 160 20.50 -19.30 -4.77
C GLU A 160 19.43 -18.41 -4.14
N VAL A 161 19.84 -17.29 -3.54
CA VAL A 161 18.90 -16.31 -2.96
C VAL A 161 18.05 -15.68 -4.05
N ILE A 162 18.67 -15.31 -5.19
CA ILE A 162 17.95 -14.75 -6.35
C ILE A 162 16.94 -15.76 -6.90
N LYS A 163 17.31 -17.03 -7.04
CA LYS A 163 16.40 -18.09 -7.51
C LYS A 163 15.20 -18.26 -6.57
N GLY A 164 15.44 -18.34 -5.27
CA GLY A 164 14.34 -18.42 -4.29
C GLY A 164 13.41 -17.21 -4.34
N ARG A 165 13.95 -16.00 -4.55
CA ARG A 165 13.15 -14.78 -4.70
C ARG A 165 12.32 -14.78 -5.98
N LEU A 166 12.83 -15.33 -7.07
CA LEU A 166 12.09 -15.48 -8.33
C LEU A 166 10.92 -16.45 -8.19
N GLU A 167 11.13 -17.59 -7.53
CA GLU A 167 10.06 -18.55 -7.25
C GLU A 167 8.97 -17.93 -6.37
N THR A 168 9.37 -17.19 -5.35
CA THR A 168 8.45 -16.43 -4.51
C THR A 168 7.67 -15.40 -5.33
N ALA A 169 8.35 -14.63 -6.19
CA ALA A 169 7.73 -13.60 -7.02
C ALA A 169 6.72 -14.19 -8.02
N LYS A 170 7.00 -15.36 -8.60
CA LYS A 170 6.05 -16.09 -9.46
C LYS A 170 4.80 -16.50 -8.69
N THR A 171 4.98 -17.00 -7.48
CA THR A 171 3.87 -17.36 -6.60
C THR A 171 3.02 -16.13 -6.27
N GLU A 172 3.66 -15.00 -5.91
CA GLU A 172 2.97 -13.74 -5.64
C GLU A 172 2.19 -13.22 -6.86
N LEU A 173 2.78 -13.27 -8.07
CA LEU A 173 2.10 -12.89 -9.31
C LEU A 173 0.85 -13.73 -9.57
N ASN A 174 0.96 -15.06 -9.43
CA ASN A 174 -0.17 -15.97 -9.59
C ASN A 174 -1.28 -15.68 -8.56
N GLU A 175 -0.91 -15.39 -7.32
CA GLU A 175 -1.88 -15.04 -6.27
C GLU A 175 -2.54 -13.69 -6.53
N ILE A 176 -1.80 -12.69 -7.01
CA ILE A 176 -2.35 -11.37 -7.41
C ILE A 176 -3.35 -11.53 -8.56
N GLN A 177 -3.04 -12.39 -9.54
CA GLN A 177 -3.94 -12.62 -10.68
C GLN A 177 -5.29 -13.23 -10.27
N LYS A 178 -5.30 -14.09 -9.26
CA LYS A 178 -6.52 -14.72 -8.72
C LYS A 178 -7.37 -13.79 -7.86
N CYS A 179 -6.85 -12.66 -7.41
CA CYS A 179 -7.57 -11.74 -6.54
C CYS A 179 -8.40 -10.74 -7.35
N GLU A 180 -9.69 -10.66 -7.04
CA GLU A 180 -10.65 -9.75 -7.68
C GLU A 180 -10.79 -8.39 -6.98
N PHE A 181 -10.19 -8.22 -5.80
CA PHE A 181 -10.32 -7.01 -4.99
C PHE A 181 -9.39 -5.85 -5.41
N PHE A 182 -8.51 -6.05 -6.38
CA PHE A 182 -7.67 -4.97 -6.88
C PHE A 182 -8.48 -4.00 -7.72
N ASN A 183 -8.48 -2.72 -7.32
CA ASN A 183 -9.12 -1.64 -8.05
C ASN A 183 -8.34 -1.26 -9.32
N HIS A 184 -7.00 -1.42 -9.30
CA HIS A 184 -6.14 -1.09 -10.42
C HIS A 184 -4.89 -1.98 -10.48
N LYS A 185 -4.33 -2.14 -11.69
CA LYS A 185 -3.08 -2.87 -11.95
C LYS A 185 -2.17 -2.00 -12.79
N VAL A 186 -1.03 -1.59 -12.22
CA VAL A 186 -0.01 -0.77 -12.87
C VAL A 186 1.12 -1.67 -13.36
N TYR A 187 1.44 -1.61 -14.64
CA TYR A 187 2.59 -2.33 -15.20
C TYR A 187 3.82 -1.43 -15.19
N ASN A 188 4.79 -1.76 -14.35
CA ASN A 188 6.04 -1.02 -14.22
C ASN A 188 7.10 -1.53 -15.20
N ASP A 189 6.89 -1.26 -16.47
CA ASP A 189 7.89 -1.42 -17.54
C ASP A 189 8.79 -0.20 -17.58
N ASP A 190 8.22 0.95 -17.85
CA ASP A 190 8.81 2.28 -17.78
C ASP A 190 8.29 2.99 -16.54
N LEU A 191 9.21 3.51 -15.72
CA LEU A 191 8.84 4.10 -14.43
C LEU A 191 7.99 5.38 -14.59
N ASP A 192 8.29 6.21 -15.59
CA ASP A 192 7.58 7.49 -15.77
C ASP A 192 6.16 7.23 -16.27
N LYS A 193 5.97 6.26 -17.17
CA LYS A 193 4.62 5.82 -17.60
C LYS A 193 3.84 5.19 -16.45
N ALA A 194 4.49 4.35 -15.65
CA ALA A 194 3.85 3.73 -14.49
C ALA A 194 3.43 4.75 -13.43
N VAL A 195 4.21 5.82 -13.23
CA VAL A 195 3.83 6.94 -12.36
C VAL A 195 2.62 7.68 -12.91
N LEU A 196 2.56 7.95 -14.21
CA LEU A 196 1.41 8.62 -14.84
C LEU A 196 0.13 7.77 -14.74
N ASP A 197 0.22 6.47 -15.00
CA ASP A 197 -0.89 5.52 -14.86
C ASP A 197 -1.40 5.49 -13.40
N MET A 198 -0.49 5.39 -12.43
CA MET A 198 -0.84 5.47 -11.01
C MET A 198 -1.52 6.81 -10.66
N GLU A 199 -0.98 7.95 -11.11
CA GLU A 199 -1.57 9.27 -10.85
C GLU A 199 -2.96 9.41 -11.47
N GLN A 200 -3.19 8.85 -12.65
CA GLN A 200 -4.51 8.84 -13.27
C GLN A 200 -5.52 8.06 -12.42
N PHE A 201 -5.17 6.85 -12.01
CA PHE A 201 -6.01 6.06 -11.09
C PHE A 201 -6.30 6.80 -9.78
N LEU A 202 -5.27 7.41 -9.17
CA LEU A 202 -5.44 8.14 -7.92
C LEU A 202 -6.38 9.35 -8.05
N LYS A 203 -6.36 10.08 -9.19
CA LYS A 203 -7.32 11.16 -9.49
C LYS A 203 -8.74 10.63 -9.62
N GLU A 204 -8.93 9.45 -10.18
CA GLU A 204 -10.26 8.84 -10.32
C GLU A 204 -10.85 8.44 -8.95
N VAL A 205 -10.05 7.84 -8.06
CA VAL A 205 -10.53 7.36 -6.75
C VAL A 205 -10.49 8.42 -5.65
N TYR A 206 -9.71 9.49 -5.83
CA TYR A 206 -9.57 10.60 -4.90
C TYR A 206 -9.78 11.98 -5.56
N PRO A 207 -10.88 12.22 -6.30
CA PRO A 207 -11.06 13.42 -7.12
C PRO A 207 -11.00 14.74 -6.31
N ASN A 208 -11.27 14.69 -5.01
CA ASN A 208 -11.22 15.86 -4.14
C ASN A 208 -9.83 16.16 -3.58
N LYS A 209 -8.80 15.39 -3.97
CA LYS A 209 -7.42 15.53 -3.50
C LYS A 209 -6.45 16.05 -4.56
N PHE A 210 -6.84 16.00 -5.84
CA PHE A 210 -6.06 16.45 -7.00
C PHE A 210 -6.67 17.68 -7.66
#